data_d414f367c2c2ab13377a546ebbe083ef
#
_entry.id   d414f367c2c2ab13377a546ebbe083ef
#
_cell.length_a   1.000
_cell.length_b   1.000
_cell.length_c   1.000
_cell.angle_alpha   90.00
_cell.angle_beta   90.00
_cell.angle_gamma   90.00
#
_symmetry.space_group_name_H-M   'P 1'
#
loop_
_entity.id
_entity.type
_entity.pdbx_description
1 polymer ?
#
loop_
_entity_poly.entity_id
_entity_poly.type
_entity_poly.pdbx_seq_one_letter_code
_entity_poly.pdbx_strand_id
1 'polypeptide(L)'
;MTVRLLKKLNSTENEIREIRKVVFNDEMNIPESCLFDEFDETSEQFLIKNNEITIGALRLRKENNAIKLERMAILPKFRKMSFGLRTIGEVKKYCMTKNESKIFLDSIYDVRGFYRKCGFGEIGTVFQRVGLPHIRMELEL
;
A
#
# COMPACT_ATOMS: atom_id res chain seq x y z
N MET A 1 -10.65 17.95 -4.35
CA MET A 1 -9.67 16.87 -4.27
C MET A 1 -10.31 15.66 -3.60
N THR A 2 -10.62 14.63 -4.36
CA THR A 2 -11.35 13.45 -3.86
C THR A 2 -10.55 12.20 -4.17
N VAL A 3 -10.00 11.56 -3.12
CA VAL A 3 -9.28 10.29 -3.25
C VAL A 3 -10.26 9.14 -3.09
N ARG A 4 -10.18 8.15 -3.97
CA ARG A 4 -10.98 6.94 -3.88
C ARG A 4 -10.17 5.72 -4.31
N LEU A 5 -10.61 4.57 -3.83
CA LEU A 5 -10.01 3.29 -4.21
C LEU A 5 -10.87 2.65 -5.28
N LEU A 6 -10.26 2.34 -6.43
CA LEU A 6 -10.94 1.65 -7.51
C LEU A 6 -10.44 0.21 -7.55
N LYS A 7 -11.34 -0.73 -7.26
CA LYS A 7 -10.98 -2.14 -7.25
C LYS A 7 -10.53 -2.60 -8.64
N LYS A 8 -9.49 -3.43 -8.69
CA LYS A 8 -8.89 -3.90 -9.93
C LYS A 8 -9.91 -4.59 -10.83
N LEU A 9 -9.85 -4.24 -12.10
CA LEU A 9 -10.55 -4.90 -13.19
C LEU A 9 -9.49 -5.48 -14.14
N ASN A 10 -9.88 -6.39 -15.02
CA ASN A 10 -8.94 -6.92 -16.01
C ASN A 10 -8.33 -5.80 -16.86
N SER A 11 -9.12 -4.76 -17.16
CA SER A 11 -8.67 -3.62 -17.95
C SER A 11 -7.65 -2.72 -17.22
N THR A 12 -7.53 -2.82 -15.90
CA THR A 12 -6.63 -1.97 -15.11
C THR A 12 -5.37 -2.70 -14.65
N GLU A 13 -5.21 -3.97 -14.99
CA GLU A 13 -4.06 -4.75 -14.54
C GLU A 13 -2.73 -4.15 -15.01
N ASN A 14 -2.66 -3.68 -16.24
CA ASN A 14 -1.44 -3.09 -16.78
C ASN A 14 -1.07 -1.79 -16.07
N GLU A 15 -2.04 -1.00 -15.66
CA GLU A 15 -1.77 0.21 -14.88
C GLU A 15 -1.14 -0.12 -13.54
N ILE A 16 -1.63 -1.14 -12.87
CA ILE A 16 -1.07 -1.59 -11.58
C ILE A 16 0.37 -2.06 -11.77
N ARG A 17 0.64 -2.85 -12.81
CA ARG A 17 1.99 -3.32 -13.12
C ARG A 17 2.95 -2.15 -13.35
N GLU A 18 2.53 -1.19 -14.14
CA GLU A 18 3.35 -0.03 -14.49
C GLU A 18 3.66 0.81 -13.24
N ILE A 19 2.69 1.03 -12.38
CA ILE A 19 2.88 1.79 -11.13
C ILE A 19 3.91 1.10 -10.24
N ARG A 20 3.81 -0.22 -10.06
CA ARG A 20 4.78 -0.96 -9.25
C ARG A 20 6.18 -0.89 -9.87
N LYS A 21 6.27 -0.99 -11.19
CA LYS A 21 7.55 -0.90 -11.86
C LYS A 21 8.20 0.47 -11.65
N VAL A 22 7.45 1.52 -11.87
CA VAL A 22 7.97 2.89 -11.72
C VAL A 22 8.47 3.15 -10.30
N VAL A 23 7.67 2.79 -9.29
CA VAL A 23 7.99 3.13 -7.89
C VAL A 23 8.98 2.15 -7.29
N PHE A 24 8.74 0.84 -7.41
CA PHE A 24 9.56 -0.14 -6.70
C PHE A 24 10.81 -0.56 -7.46
N ASN A 25 10.73 -0.68 -8.78
CA ASN A 25 11.90 -1.08 -9.58
C ASN A 25 12.72 0.13 -10.04
N ASP A 26 12.13 1.03 -10.82
CA ASP A 26 12.88 2.15 -11.40
C ASP A 26 13.40 3.12 -10.31
N GLU A 27 12.57 3.45 -9.35
CA GLU A 27 12.92 4.43 -8.31
C GLU A 27 13.70 3.81 -7.15
N MET A 28 13.26 2.65 -6.65
CA MET A 28 13.83 2.04 -5.45
C MET A 28 14.81 0.92 -5.72
N ASN A 29 15.03 0.56 -6.97
CA ASN A 29 15.94 -0.51 -7.38
C ASN A 29 15.59 -1.90 -6.82
N ILE A 30 14.32 -2.14 -6.49
CA ILE A 30 13.86 -3.46 -6.11
C ILE A 30 13.78 -4.30 -7.38
N PRO A 31 14.33 -5.52 -7.43
CA PRO A 31 14.28 -6.36 -8.64
C PRO A 31 12.84 -6.59 -9.12
N GLU A 32 12.65 -6.57 -10.44
CA GLU A 32 11.31 -6.79 -11.02
C GLU A 32 10.69 -8.11 -10.55
N SER A 33 11.51 -9.14 -10.32
CA SER A 33 11.04 -10.43 -9.82
C SER A 33 10.40 -10.34 -8.43
N CYS A 34 10.61 -9.25 -7.69
CA CYS A 34 10.05 -9.04 -6.35
C CYS A 34 8.77 -8.20 -6.36
N LEU A 35 8.33 -7.70 -7.52
CA LEU A 35 7.17 -6.82 -7.60
C LEU A 35 5.84 -7.57 -7.49
N PHE A 36 5.82 -8.83 -7.90
CA PHE A 36 4.64 -9.67 -7.92
C PHE A 36 4.93 -10.97 -7.19
N ASP A 37 3.92 -11.54 -6.56
CA ASP A 37 4.04 -12.82 -5.85
C ASP A 37 2.73 -13.62 -6.01
N GLU A 38 2.67 -14.79 -5.37
CA GLU A 38 1.51 -15.67 -5.45
C GLU A 38 0.24 -15.05 -4.84
N PHE A 39 0.38 -14.04 -4.00
CA PHE A 39 -0.77 -13.39 -3.37
C PHE A 39 -1.48 -12.39 -4.28
N ASP A 40 -0.89 -12.05 -5.43
CA ASP A 40 -1.53 -11.12 -6.35
C ASP A 40 -2.83 -11.67 -6.95
N GLU A 41 -2.95 -12.98 -7.07
CA GLU A 41 -4.17 -13.61 -7.59
C GLU A 41 -5.31 -13.62 -6.57
N THR A 42 -5.00 -13.70 -5.28
CA THR A 42 -5.99 -13.88 -4.21
C THR A 42 -6.25 -12.62 -3.40
N SER A 43 -5.41 -11.62 -3.53
CA SER A 43 -5.53 -10.35 -2.79
C SER A 43 -6.48 -9.40 -3.49
N GLU A 44 -6.99 -8.44 -2.73
CA GLU A 44 -7.74 -7.33 -3.32
C GLU A 44 -6.74 -6.26 -3.75
N GLN A 45 -6.80 -5.88 -5.02
CA GLN A 45 -5.92 -4.86 -5.57
C GLN A 45 -6.72 -3.64 -6.00
N PHE A 46 -6.14 -2.47 -5.80
CA PHE A 46 -6.80 -1.20 -6.07
C PHE A 46 -5.89 -0.23 -6.80
N LEU A 47 -6.49 0.54 -7.70
CA LEU A 47 -5.90 1.79 -8.15
C LEU A 47 -6.33 2.88 -7.17
N ILE A 48 -5.44 3.84 -6.93
CA ILE A 48 -5.74 5.02 -6.13
C ILE A 48 -6.04 6.16 -7.11
N LYS A 49 -7.23 6.72 -7.00
CA LYS A 49 -7.69 7.79 -7.90
C LYS A 49 -7.85 9.10 -7.15
N ASN A 50 -7.45 10.19 -7.79
CA ASN A 50 -7.84 11.53 -7.39
C ASN A 50 -8.71 12.07 -8.51
N ASN A 51 -10.02 12.14 -8.27
CA ASN A 51 -11.01 12.33 -9.32
C ASN A 51 -10.83 11.25 -10.38
N GLU A 52 -10.57 11.58 -11.63
CA GLU A 52 -10.38 10.59 -12.69
C GLU A 52 -8.91 10.25 -12.96
N ILE A 53 -7.99 10.85 -12.21
CA ILE A 53 -6.55 10.66 -12.41
C ILE A 53 -6.04 9.53 -11.54
N THR A 54 -5.32 8.57 -12.13
CA THR A 54 -4.65 7.51 -11.38
C THR A 54 -3.38 8.07 -10.74
N ILE A 55 -3.28 7.98 -9.43
CA ILE A 55 -2.14 8.51 -8.68
C ILE A 55 -1.30 7.43 -8.00
N GLY A 56 -1.79 6.20 -7.94
CA GLY A 56 -1.08 5.12 -7.29
C GLY A 56 -1.83 3.81 -7.31
N ALA A 57 -1.33 2.85 -6.52
CA ALA A 57 -1.93 1.53 -6.38
C ALA A 57 -1.62 0.95 -5.01
N LEU A 58 -2.40 -0.05 -4.59
CA LEU A 58 -2.13 -0.79 -3.36
C LEU A 58 -2.79 -2.17 -3.41
N ARG A 59 -2.40 -3.02 -2.46
CA ARG A 59 -2.95 -4.37 -2.32
C ARG A 59 -3.33 -4.60 -0.86
N LEU A 60 -4.50 -5.22 -0.64
CA LEU A 60 -4.96 -5.61 0.69
C LEU A 60 -5.12 -7.12 0.73
N ARG A 61 -4.61 -7.75 1.79
CA ARG A 61 -4.63 -9.19 1.95
C ARG A 61 -5.01 -9.57 3.38
N LYS A 62 -5.97 -10.49 3.52
CA LYS A 62 -6.35 -11.01 4.83
C LYS A 62 -5.28 -11.98 5.34
N GLU A 63 -4.79 -11.77 6.55
CA GLU A 63 -3.82 -12.65 7.20
C GLU A 63 -4.02 -12.59 8.72
N ASN A 64 -4.20 -13.76 9.36
CA ASN A 64 -4.33 -13.86 10.82
C ASN A 64 -5.36 -12.91 11.43
N ASN A 65 -6.55 -12.87 10.86
CA ASN A 65 -7.68 -12.04 11.31
C ASN A 65 -7.40 -10.52 11.24
N ALA A 66 -6.49 -10.11 10.38
CA ALA A 66 -6.19 -8.71 10.13
C ALA A 66 -6.02 -8.49 8.63
N ILE A 67 -6.02 -7.25 8.22
CA ILE A 67 -5.74 -6.89 6.83
C ILE A 67 -4.30 -6.39 6.74
N LYS A 68 -3.55 -7.00 5.84
CA LYS A 68 -2.19 -6.53 5.53
C LYS A 68 -2.24 -5.59 4.34
N LEU A 69 -1.73 -4.38 4.52
CA LEU A 69 -1.55 -3.41 3.45
C LEU A 69 -0.18 -3.64 2.81
N GLU A 70 -0.17 -3.88 1.51
CA GLU A 70 1.05 -4.20 0.77
C GLU A 70 1.11 -3.45 -0.55
N ARG A 71 2.32 -3.29 -1.08
CA ARG A 71 2.56 -2.73 -2.41
C ARG A 71 1.91 -1.36 -2.61
N MET A 72 1.80 -0.57 -1.54
CA MET A 72 1.27 0.79 -1.66
C MET A 72 2.31 1.69 -2.32
N ALA A 73 1.91 2.33 -3.39
CA ALA A 73 2.76 3.23 -4.14
C ALA A 73 1.97 4.46 -4.60
N ILE A 74 2.49 5.64 -4.31
CA ILE A 74 2.00 6.90 -4.88
C ILE A 74 3.03 7.34 -5.91
N LEU A 75 2.60 7.63 -7.12
CA LEU A 75 3.51 8.08 -8.17
C LEU A 75 4.24 9.36 -7.75
N PRO A 76 5.53 9.52 -8.10
CA PRO A 76 6.37 10.60 -7.58
C PRO A 76 5.77 12.00 -7.71
N LYS A 77 5.15 12.31 -8.84
CA LYS A 77 4.59 13.65 -9.07
C LYS A 77 3.39 14.00 -8.20
N PHE A 78 2.81 13.00 -7.52
CA PHE A 78 1.67 13.21 -6.63
C PHE A 78 2.05 13.13 -5.15
N ARG A 79 3.33 13.07 -4.83
CA ARG A 79 3.80 13.05 -3.45
C ARG A 79 3.83 14.45 -2.84
N LYS A 80 3.90 14.51 -1.50
CA LYS A 80 3.93 15.75 -0.74
C LYS A 80 2.69 16.62 -0.92
N MET A 81 1.56 15.98 -1.26
CA MET A 81 0.28 16.64 -1.47
C MET A 81 -0.82 16.02 -0.60
N SER A 82 -0.44 15.28 0.44
CA SER A 82 -1.36 14.60 1.37
C SER A 82 -2.17 13.45 0.74
N PHE A 83 -1.85 13.03 -0.47
CA PHE A 83 -2.58 11.92 -1.09
C PHE A 83 -2.36 10.60 -0.37
N GLY A 84 -1.14 10.35 0.13
CA GLY A 84 -0.86 9.14 0.91
C GLY A 84 -1.70 9.08 2.18
N LEU A 85 -1.78 10.18 2.91
CA LEU A 85 -2.58 10.25 4.13
C LEU A 85 -4.07 10.03 3.83
N ARG A 86 -4.58 10.65 2.77
CA ARG A 86 -5.96 10.49 2.35
C ARG A 86 -6.24 9.06 1.90
N THR A 87 -5.29 8.42 1.22
CA THR A 87 -5.40 7.02 0.80
C THR A 87 -5.54 6.10 2.00
N ILE A 88 -4.71 6.29 3.03
CA ILE A 88 -4.83 5.49 4.27
C ILE A 88 -6.20 5.70 4.90
N GLY A 89 -6.73 6.92 4.88
CA GLY A 89 -8.08 7.21 5.35
C GLY A 89 -9.13 6.37 4.62
N GLU A 90 -9.01 6.24 3.30
CA GLU A 90 -9.92 5.42 2.50
C GLU A 90 -9.75 3.93 2.76
N VAL A 91 -8.51 3.48 2.98
CA VAL A 91 -8.25 2.09 3.37
C VAL A 91 -8.92 1.76 4.70
N LYS A 92 -8.80 2.65 5.69
CA LYS A 92 -9.47 2.47 6.99
C LYS A 92 -10.97 2.32 6.82
N LYS A 93 -11.60 3.22 6.05
CA LYS A 93 -13.04 3.16 5.78
C LYS A 93 -13.44 1.84 5.12
N TYR A 94 -12.68 1.43 4.11
CA TYR A 94 -12.95 0.18 3.40
C TYR A 94 -12.89 -1.01 4.35
N CYS A 95 -11.85 -1.10 5.17
CA CYS A 95 -11.70 -2.19 6.12
C CYS A 95 -12.82 -2.20 7.18
N MET A 96 -13.24 -1.02 7.61
CA MET A 96 -14.35 -0.92 8.57
C MET A 96 -15.67 -1.41 7.95
N THR A 97 -15.92 -1.16 6.66
CA THR A 97 -17.11 -1.70 5.99
C THR A 97 -17.09 -3.22 5.89
N LYS A 98 -15.91 -3.83 5.96
CA LYS A 98 -15.73 -5.29 5.94
C LYS A 98 -15.66 -5.89 7.35
N ASN A 99 -15.96 -5.09 8.39
CA ASN A 99 -15.92 -5.50 9.79
C ASN A 99 -14.53 -5.98 10.23
N GLU A 100 -13.49 -5.43 9.65
CA GLU A 100 -12.13 -5.69 10.10
C GLU A 100 -11.79 -4.82 11.30
N SER A 101 -10.94 -5.31 12.19
CA SER A 101 -10.58 -4.59 13.41
C SER A 101 -9.12 -4.13 13.44
N LYS A 102 -8.31 -4.60 12.51
CA LYS A 102 -6.88 -4.29 12.52
C LYS A 102 -6.30 -4.28 11.11
N ILE A 103 -5.43 -3.30 10.87
CA ILE A 103 -4.60 -3.24 9.66
C ILE A 103 -3.14 -3.32 10.12
N PHE A 104 -2.32 -4.09 9.40
CA PHE A 104 -0.88 -4.09 9.63
C PHE A 104 -0.12 -4.01 8.32
N LEU A 105 1.14 -3.66 8.40
CA LEU A 105 2.02 -3.56 7.24
C LEU A 105 3.46 -3.76 7.68
N ASP A 106 4.32 -4.03 6.71
CA ASP A 106 5.75 -4.07 6.90
C ASP A 106 6.33 -2.86 6.17
N SER A 107 6.63 -1.80 6.93
CA SER A 107 7.12 -0.55 6.38
C SER A 107 8.61 -0.63 6.09
N ILE A 108 9.03 -0.10 4.94
CA ILE A 108 10.43 0.24 4.75
C ILE A 108 10.79 1.19 5.90
N TYR A 109 11.91 0.92 6.59
CA TYR A 109 12.24 1.62 7.84
C TYR A 109 12.26 3.14 7.67
N ASP A 110 12.79 3.63 6.56
CA ASP A 110 12.95 5.06 6.30
C ASP A 110 11.61 5.79 6.13
N VAL A 111 10.53 5.09 5.81
CA VAL A 111 9.22 5.72 5.63
C VAL A 111 8.24 5.46 6.77
N ARG A 112 8.71 4.86 7.87
CA ARG A 112 7.84 4.55 9.02
C ARG A 112 7.19 5.80 9.64
N GLY A 113 7.82 6.95 9.51
CA GLY A 113 7.28 8.20 10.03
C GLY A 113 5.97 8.58 9.35
N PHE A 114 5.83 8.29 8.07
CA PHE A 114 4.57 8.51 7.36
C PHE A 114 3.44 7.68 7.96
N TYR A 115 3.70 6.38 8.18
CA TYR A 115 2.68 5.50 8.73
C TYR A 115 2.36 5.84 10.19
N ARG A 116 3.36 6.32 10.94
CA ARG A 116 3.13 6.79 12.31
C ARG A 116 2.14 7.95 12.31
N LYS A 117 2.28 8.89 11.37
CA LYS A 117 1.33 10.00 11.20
C LYS A 117 -0.07 9.51 10.86
N CYS A 118 -0.19 8.36 10.21
CA CYS A 118 -1.48 7.75 9.89
C CYS A 118 -2.10 7.01 11.06
N GLY A 119 -1.40 6.90 12.19
CA GLY A 119 -1.90 6.25 13.39
C GLY A 119 -1.33 4.84 13.64
N PHE A 120 -0.41 4.37 12.81
CA PHE A 120 0.23 3.06 13.00
C PHE A 120 1.31 3.13 14.07
N GLY A 121 1.44 2.06 14.85
CA GLY A 121 2.51 1.90 15.83
C GLY A 121 3.46 0.79 15.43
N GLU A 122 4.75 0.95 15.75
CA GLU A 122 5.78 -0.04 15.43
C GLU A 122 5.67 -1.26 16.35
N ILE A 123 5.89 -2.45 15.79
CA ILE A 123 5.86 -3.72 16.53
C ILE A 123 7.10 -4.53 16.19
N GLY A 124 7.73 -5.08 17.23
CA GLY A 124 8.86 -5.97 17.07
C GLY A 124 10.14 -5.24 16.70
N THR A 125 11.01 -5.93 15.98
CA THR A 125 12.35 -5.43 15.65
C THR A 125 12.52 -5.27 14.15
N VAL A 126 13.50 -4.47 13.77
CA VAL A 126 13.87 -4.26 12.36
C VAL A 126 14.30 -5.59 11.74
N PHE A 127 13.83 -5.84 10.51
CA PHE A 127 14.21 -7.02 9.74
C PHE A 127 14.54 -6.62 8.29
N GLN A 128 15.27 -7.50 7.61
CA GLN A 128 15.66 -7.24 6.22
C GLN A 128 14.68 -7.92 5.26
N ARG A 129 14.29 -7.18 4.21
CA ARG A 129 13.47 -7.72 3.11
C ARG A 129 13.83 -6.97 1.84
N VAL A 130 14.06 -7.69 0.75
CA VAL A 130 14.51 -7.17 -0.55
C VAL A 130 15.71 -6.22 -0.43
N GLY A 131 16.62 -6.53 0.50
CA GLY A 131 17.82 -5.74 0.71
C GLY A 131 17.63 -4.43 1.47
N LEU A 132 16.45 -4.21 2.05
CA LEU A 132 16.14 -2.98 2.78
C LEU A 132 15.65 -3.29 4.20
N PRO A 133 16.01 -2.44 5.20
CA PRO A 133 15.46 -2.62 6.55
C PRO A 133 13.96 -2.28 6.57
N HIS A 134 13.21 -3.10 7.29
CA HIS A 134 11.76 -2.98 7.46
C HIS A 134 11.39 -3.07 8.92
N ILE A 135 10.20 -2.56 9.26
CA ILE A 135 9.60 -2.69 10.60
C ILE A 135 8.11 -2.93 10.44
N ARG A 136 7.57 -3.87 11.21
CA ARG A 136 6.12 -4.11 11.21
C ARG A 136 5.40 -3.02 11.98
N MET A 137 4.26 -2.59 11.46
CA MET A 137 3.42 -1.58 12.09
C MET A 137 1.97 -2.01 12.07
N GLU A 138 1.21 -1.64 13.11
CA GLU A 138 -0.22 -1.99 13.21
C GLU A 138 -1.06 -0.78 13.57
N LEU A 139 -2.35 -0.88 13.19
CA LEU A 139 -3.37 0.10 13.52
C LEU A 139 -4.64 -0.64 13.92
N GLU A 140 -5.18 -0.31 15.09
CA GLU A 140 -6.51 -0.77 15.51
C GLU A 140 -7.57 0.13 14.88
N LEU A 141 -8.61 -0.47 14.34
CA LEU A 141 -9.72 0.26 13.71
C LEU A 141 -10.83 0.58 14.70
#